data_f4c6a9888afdf086afb931fb103438b1
#
_entry.id   f4c6a9888afdf086afb931fb103438b1
#
_cell.length_a   1.000
_cell.length_b   1.000
_cell.length_c   1.000
_cell.angle_alpha   90.00
_cell.angle_beta   90.00
_cell.angle_gamma   90.00
#
_symmetry.space_group_name_H-M   'P 1'
#
loop_
_entity.id
_entity.type
_entity.pdbx_description
1 polymer ?
#
loop_
_entity_poly.entity_id
_entity_poly.type
_entity_poly.pdbx_seq_one_letter_code
_entity_poly.pdbx_strand_id
1 'polypeptide(L)'
;LGHRWMDAMSVDYSCLFPTGMLNIGLHPQKEMEVELCWAYNRWLTEKVLPESGGRFYSCLCLPFGDPEASLRQVETFGDRKHVGGFMVTTVRSHMAVYDNAYMKLYRAMEERGLVLSFHSGPNWGEPIYKSCNRFMAAHALGFSWYNVLHCTNWVVNGMGERFPKLPVIWIESGLAWVPFLMQRLDHEYMLRPSEAPLLKKKPSDYMRDMYYSSQPMEIQDYGAMECTFRMMNAETQLLYASDYPHWDFDLPSTIYDLPFLSEKAKHNILGGTAARLFKLPPRNDKQKENLKKFGNLAAVAA
;
A
#
# COMPACT_ATOMS: atom_id res chain seq x y z
N LEU A 1 17.71 15.02 6.26
CA LEU A 1 18.06 13.64 6.63
C LEU A 1 17.62 12.66 5.54
N GLY A 2 16.37 12.69 5.09
CA GLY A 2 15.83 11.77 4.07
C GLY A 2 16.63 11.72 2.76
N HIS A 3 16.99 12.86 2.17
CA HIS A 3 17.81 12.89 0.94
C HIS A 3 19.17 12.21 1.12
N ARG A 4 19.85 12.42 2.26
CA ARG A 4 21.14 11.76 2.55
C ARG A 4 21.01 10.24 2.61
N TRP A 5 19.93 9.75 3.22
CA TRP A 5 19.65 8.33 3.24
C TRP A 5 19.37 7.80 1.83
N MET A 6 18.51 8.48 1.07
CA MET A 6 18.21 8.10 -0.31
C MET A 6 19.47 8.04 -1.18
N ASP A 7 20.38 9.02 -1.03
CA ASP A 7 21.64 9.04 -1.77
C ASP A 7 22.56 7.87 -1.37
N ALA A 8 22.65 7.60 -0.05
CA ALA A 8 23.46 6.48 0.46
C ALA A 8 22.92 5.10 0.01
N MET A 9 21.60 4.97 -0.16
CA MET A 9 20.94 3.73 -0.56
C MET A 9 20.62 3.66 -2.06
N SER A 10 21.06 4.63 -2.85
CA SER A 10 20.76 4.74 -4.29
C SER A 10 19.26 4.74 -4.59
N VAL A 11 18.43 5.33 -3.70
CA VAL A 11 16.99 5.46 -3.87
C VAL A 11 16.66 6.75 -4.64
N ASP A 12 16.04 6.64 -5.79
CA ASP A 12 15.65 7.78 -6.62
C ASP A 12 14.40 8.50 -6.10
N TYR A 13 13.38 7.74 -5.69
CA TYR A 13 12.09 8.22 -5.23
C TYR A 13 11.68 7.57 -3.91
N SER A 14 10.99 8.31 -3.06
CA SER A 14 10.41 7.79 -1.83
C SER A 14 8.94 8.21 -1.73
N CYS A 15 8.06 7.25 -1.44
CA CYS A 15 6.67 7.51 -1.10
C CYS A 15 6.56 7.61 0.43
N LEU A 16 6.11 8.78 0.92
CA LEU A 16 6.03 9.05 2.35
C LEU A 16 4.70 8.62 2.92
N PHE A 17 4.75 7.95 4.08
CA PHE A 17 3.60 7.61 4.91
C PHE A 17 3.80 8.19 6.32
N PRO A 18 2.74 8.75 6.96
CA PRO A 18 2.91 9.47 8.23
C PRO A 18 2.71 8.57 9.44
N THR A 19 3.76 8.15 10.11
CA THR A 19 3.70 7.39 11.37
C THR A 19 2.75 8.03 12.40
N GLY A 20 2.83 9.35 12.59
CA GLY A 20 2.00 10.08 13.56
C GLY A 20 0.50 10.08 13.25
N MET A 21 0.10 9.74 12.03
CA MET A 21 -1.30 9.72 11.60
C MET A 21 -1.91 8.31 11.60
N LEU A 22 -1.12 7.25 11.80
CA LEU A 22 -1.62 5.87 11.70
C LEU A 22 -2.73 5.55 12.69
N ASN A 23 -2.73 6.20 13.85
CA ASN A 23 -3.73 6.00 14.90
C ASN A 23 -4.80 7.10 14.96
N ILE A 24 -4.82 8.04 14.01
CA ILE A 24 -5.78 9.16 14.04
C ILE A 24 -7.22 8.68 14.01
N GLY A 25 -7.49 7.59 13.30
CA GLY A 25 -8.79 6.98 13.23
C GLY A 25 -9.34 6.41 14.55
N LEU A 26 -8.51 6.30 15.59
CA LEU A 26 -8.92 5.89 16.94
C LEU A 26 -9.37 7.07 17.81
N HIS A 27 -9.18 8.31 17.35
CA HIS A 27 -9.61 9.47 18.10
C HIS A 27 -11.15 9.46 18.24
N PRO A 28 -11.71 9.60 19.46
CA PRO A 28 -13.15 9.52 19.68
C PRO A 28 -13.93 10.66 19.01
N GLN A 29 -13.28 11.82 18.85
CA GLN A 29 -13.86 12.98 18.19
C GLN A 29 -13.54 12.96 16.69
N LYS A 30 -14.53 12.70 15.86
CA LYS A 30 -14.36 12.56 14.40
C LYS A 30 -13.87 13.83 13.71
N GLU A 31 -14.29 14.98 14.20
CA GLU A 31 -13.87 16.30 13.69
C GLU A 31 -12.35 16.46 13.79
N MET A 32 -11.73 15.92 14.85
CA MET A 32 -10.28 15.95 15.00
C MET A 32 -9.56 15.13 13.92
N GLU A 33 -10.10 13.99 13.53
CA GLU A 33 -9.57 13.22 12.41
C GLU A 33 -9.61 14.04 11.12
N VAL A 34 -10.76 14.68 10.83
CA VAL A 34 -10.96 15.51 9.63
C VAL A 34 -9.96 16.66 9.58
N GLU A 35 -9.86 17.43 10.66
CA GLU A 35 -9.01 18.62 10.73
C GLU A 35 -7.52 18.27 10.71
N LEU A 36 -7.09 17.22 11.41
CA LEU A 36 -5.70 16.81 11.42
C LEU A 36 -5.26 16.22 10.08
N CYS A 37 -6.11 15.43 9.42
CA CYS A 37 -5.83 14.97 8.05
C CYS A 37 -5.72 16.15 7.09
N TRP A 38 -6.61 17.13 7.19
CA TRP A 38 -6.57 18.33 6.37
C TRP A 38 -5.28 19.14 6.59
N ALA A 39 -4.94 19.40 7.84
CA ALA A 39 -3.74 20.15 8.19
C ALA A 39 -2.46 19.45 7.73
N TYR A 40 -2.38 18.12 7.93
CA TYR A 40 -1.25 17.30 7.47
C TYR A 40 -1.14 17.30 5.94
N ASN A 41 -2.21 17.01 5.23
CA ASN A 41 -2.21 16.96 3.76
C ASN A 41 -1.85 18.32 3.14
N ARG A 42 -2.37 19.40 3.73
CA ARG A 42 -2.03 20.75 3.32
C ARG A 42 -0.54 21.06 3.54
N TRP A 43 -0.03 20.81 4.74
CA TRP A 43 1.38 21.02 5.06
C TRP A 43 2.30 20.20 4.13
N LEU A 44 1.99 18.93 3.94
CA LEU A 44 2.80 18.05 3.11
C LEU A 44 2.84 18.53 1.65
N THR A 45 1.69 18.85 1.07
CA THR A 45 1.59 19.29 -0.33
C THR A 45 2.06 20.71 -0.60
N GLU A 46 2.01 21.60 0.40
CA GLU A 46 2.41 23.01 0.23
C GLU A 46 3.87 23.28 0.65
N LYS A 47 4.46 22.42 1.50
CA LYS A 47 5.80 22.62 2.04
C LYS A 47 6.76 21.49 1.69
N VAL A 48 6.44 20.25 2.10
CA VAL A 48 7.42 19.15 2.03
C VAL A 48 7.64 18.65 0.60
N LEU A 49 6.57 18.33 -0.12
CA LEU A 49 6.68 17.78 -1.47
C LEU A 49 7.32 18.77 -2.45
N PRO A 50 6.98 20.06 -2.47
CA PRO A 50 7.63 21.04 -3.34
C PRO A 50 9.13 21.21 -3.06
N GLU A 51 9.54 21.16 -1.79
CA GLU A 51 10.93 21.34 -1.36
C GLU A 51 11.79 20.07 -1.54
N SER A 52 11.19 18.97 -1.94
CA SER A 52 11.87 17.66 -2.08
C SER A 52 12.77 17.51 -3.31
N GLY A 53 12.83 18.51 -4.19
CA GLY A 53 13.51 18.38 -5.48
C GLY A 53 12.88 17.32 -6.40
N GLY A 54 11.60 17.02 -6.18
CA GLY A 54 10.82 16.04 -6.95
C GLY A 54 11.11 14.58 -6.61
N ARG A 55 11.73 14.30 -5.46
CA ARG A 55 12.07 12.94 -5.02
C ARG A 55 11.04 12.34 -4.06
N PHE A 56 10.26 13.15 -3.37
CA PHE A 56 9.20 12.67 -2.47
C PHE A 56 7.85 12.69 -3.17
N TYR A 57 7.15 11.59 -3.00
CA TYR A 57 5.74 11.41 -3.29
C TYR A 57 5.02 11.02 -2.01
N SER A 58 3.71 11.08 -1.98
CA SER A 58 2.96 10.58 -0.83
C SER A 58 1.61 10.03 -1.23
N CYS A 59 1.14 9.06 -0.45
CA CYS A 59 -0.28 8.76 -0.29
C CYS A 59 -0.77 9.56 0.92
N LEU A 60 -1.63 10.54 0.67
CA LEU A 60 -2.15 11.46 1.68
C LEU A 60 -3.13 10.78 2.62
N CYS A 61 -3.33 11.33 3.82
CA CYS A 61 -4.26 10.76 4.78
C CYS A 61 -5.72 11.01 4.40
N LEU A 62 -6.58 9.98 4.56
CA LEU A 62 -8.03 10.14 4.51
C LEU A 62 -8.60 10.12 5.93
N PRO A 63 -9.49 11.07 6.27
CA PRO A 63 -10.33 10.96 7.46
C PRO A 63 -11.45 9.94 7.21
N PHE A 64 -11.09 8.66 7.19
CA PHE A 64 -11.94 7.59 6.67
C PHE A 64 -13.19 7.33 7.52
N GLY A 65 -13.28 7.90 8.73
CA GLY A 65 -14.50 7.92 9.52
C GLY A 65 -15.59 8.84 8.99
N ASP A 66 -15.24 9.73 8.05
CA ASP A 66 -16.18 10.65 7.38
C ASP A 66 -15.99 10.55 5.85
N PRO A 67 -16.86 9.80 5.15
CA PRO A 67 -16.76 9.61 3.70
C PRO A 67 -16.84 10.90 2.89
N GLU A 68 -17.64 11.88 3.33
CA GLU A 68 -17.76 13.15 2.63
C GLU A 68 -16.51 14.01 2.82
N ALA A 69 -15.97 14.06 4.03
CA ALA A 69 -14.70 14.73 4.28
C ALA A 69 -13.56 14.06 3.50
N SER A 70 -13.55 12.74 3.41
CA SER A 70 -12.57 11.98 2.61
C SER A 70 -12.68 12.34 1.12
N LEU A 71 -13.88 12.43 0.56
CA LEU A 71 -14.10 12.87 -0.81
C LEU A 71 -13.57 14.29 -1.04
N ARG A 72 -13.88 15.22 -0.13
CA ARG A 72 -13.35 16.60 -0.20
C ARG A 72 -11.83 16.65 -0.18
N GLN A 73 -11.14 15.76 0.57
CA GLN A 73 -9.68 15.66 0.56
C GLN A 73 -9.16 15.25 -0.83
N VAL A 74 -9.79 14.26 -1.45
CA VAL A 74 -9.41 13.81 -2.81
C VAL A 74 -9.62 14.91 -3.84
N GLU A 75 -10.76 15.60 -3.79
CA GLU A 75 -11.08 16.71 -4.70
C GLU A 75 -10.12 17.90 -4.55
N THR A 76 -9.66 18.17 -3.32
CA THR A 76 -8.79 19.32 -3.02
C THR A 76 -7.31 19.04 -3.30
N PHE A 77 -6.85 17.85 -2.97
CA PHE A 77 -5.41 17.54 -2.97
C PHE A 77 -5.00 16.52 -4.04
N GLY A 78 -5.94 15.77 -4.62
CA GLY A 78 -5.65 14.64 -5.51
C GLY A 78 -4.87 15.01 -6.77
N ASP A 79 -5.11 16.21 -7.31
CA ASP A 79 -4.44 16.69 -8.53
C ASP A 79 -3.15 17.48 -8.25
N ARG A 80 -2.72 17.58 -6.97
CA ARG A 80 -1.49 18.28 -6.61
C ARG A 80 -0.27 17.45 -7.03
N LYS A 81 0.76 18.16 -7.43
CA LYS A 81 2.03 17.55 -7.87
C LYS A 81 2.62 16.65 -6.77
N HIS A 82 3.08 15.46 -7.14
CA HIS A 82 3.68 14.45 -6.25
C HIS A 82 2.70 13.76 -5.28
N VAL A 83 1.40 13.96 -5.46
CA VAL A 83 0.39 13.15 -4.80
C VAL A 83 0.16 11.89 -5.64
N GLY A 84 0.50 10.72 -5.09
CA GLY A 84 0.35 9.42 -5.76
C GLY A 84 -0.97 8.74 -5.45
N GLY A 85 -1.58 9.09 -4.32
CA GLY A 85 -2.79 8.46 -3.85
C GLY A 85 -3.22 8.92 -2.46
N PHE A 86 -4.06 8.12 -1.85
CA PHE A 86 -4.54 8.36 -0.49
C PHE A 86 -4.47 7.08 0.35
N MET A 87 -4.25 7.28 1.64
CA MET A 87 -4.07 6.23 2.63
C MET A 87 -5.25 6.18 3.59
N VAL A 88 -5.77 4.97 3.77
CA VAL A 88 -6.69 4.63 4.85
C VAL A 88 -5.87 4.09 6.01
N THR A 89 -5.99 4.69 7.17
CA THR A 89 -5.49 4.10 8.41
C THR A 89 -6.46 3.03 8.88
N THR A 90 -6.02 1.80 8.98
CA THR A 90 -6.92 0.66 9.15
C THR A 90 -7.23 0.30 10.60
N VAL A 91 -6.53 0.92 11.53
CA VAL A 91 -6.68 0.67 12.98
C VAL A 91 -7.86 1.46 13.51
N ARG A 92 -9.08 0.97 13.30
CA ARG A 92 -10.27 1.64 13.82
C ARG A 92 -11.56 0.88 13.62
N SER A 93 -12.59 1.26 14.38
CA SER A 93 -13.97 0.93 14.13
C SER A 93 -14.63 2.01 13.26
N HIS A 94 -14.72 1.79 11.98
CA HIS A 94 -15.41 2.64 11.01
C HIS A 94 -16.38 1.82 10.16
N MET A 95 -17.11 2.47 9.27
CA MET A 95 -17.93 1.76 8.28
C MET A 95 -17.06 0.80 7.46
N ALA A 96 -17.65 -0.30 7.04
CA ALA A 96 -16.94 -1.29 6.23
C ALA A 96 -16.49 -0.69 4.89
N VAL A 97 -15.32 -1.10 4.39
CA VAL A 97 -14.73 -0.58 3.14
C VAL A 97 -15.65 -0.73 1.91
N TYR A 98 -16.62 -1.63 1.98
CA TYR A 98 -17.62 -1.82 0.92
C TYR A 98 -18.90 -0.99 1.11
N ASP A 99 -19.00 -0.17 2.16
CA ASP A 99 -20.19 0.66 2.40
C ASP A 99 -20.43 1.63 1.25
N ASN A 100 -21.70 1.80 0.89
CA ASN A 100 -22.09 2.67 -0.23
C ASN A 100 -21.69 4.14 -0.03
N ALA A 101 -21.50 4.59 1.20
CA ALA A 101 -21.01 5.91 1.51
C ALA A 101 -19.65 6.24 0.88
N TYR A 102 -18.80 5.22 0.67
CA TYR A 102 -17.48 5.38 0.07
C TYR A 102 -17.45 5.33 -1.47
N MET A 103 -18.54 4.96 -2.13
CA MET A 103 -18.51 4.70 -3.58
C MET A 103 -18.12 5.94 -4.40
N LYS A 104 -18.54 7.13 -3.97
CA LYS A 104 -18.15 8.41 -4.63
C LYS A 104 -16.65 8.69 -4.45
N LEU A 105 -16.11 8.41 -3.26
CA LEU A 105 -14.69 8.54 -2.96
C LEU A 105 -13.84 7.65 -3.88
N TYR A 106 -14.16 6.37 -3.95
CA TYR A 106 -13.42 5.43 -4.80
C TYR A 106 -13.52 5.77 -6.28
N ARG A 107 -14.69 6.22 -6.75
CA ARG A 107 -14.86 6.70 -8.12
C ARG A 107 -14.00 7.93 -8.40
N ALA A 108 -13.98 8.90 -7.51
CA ALA A 108 -13.17 10.11 -7.65
C ALA A 108 -11.66 9.80 -7.70
N MET A 109 -11.20 8.79 -6.95
CA MET A 109 -9.82 8.32 -6.98
C MET A 109 -9.51 7.57 -8.27
N GLU A 110 -10.38 6.65 -8.70
CA GLU A 110 -10.23 5.89 -9.94
C GLU A 110 -10.13 6.78 -11.17
N GLU A 111 -11.01 7.77 -11.29
CA GLU A 111 -11.04 8.72 -12.41
C GLU A 111 -9.78 9.58 -12.49
N ARG A 112 -9.14 9.88 -11.36
CA ARG A 112 -7.86 10.61 -11.30
C ARG A 112 -6.64 9.70 -11.46
N GLY A 113 -6.85 8.36 -11.47
CA GLY A 113 -5.76 7.39 -11.51
C GLY A 113 -4.88 7.43 -10.25
N LEU A 114 -5.50 7.73 -9.11
CA LEU A 114 -4.87 7.74 -7.79
C LEU A 114 -4.87 6.34 -7.17
N VAL A 115 -3.89 6.09 -6.32
CA VAL A 115 -3.76 4.82 -5.59
C VAL A 115 -4.51 4.88 -4.26
N LEU A 116 -5.27 3.84 -3.93
CA LEU A 116 -5.81 3.63 -2.60
C LEU A 116 -4.87 2.71 -1.82
N SER A 117 -4.33 3.19 -0.71
CA SER A 117 -3.45 2.41 0.16
C SER A 117 -4.08 2.17 1.52
N PHE A 118 -3.84 0.97 2.07
CA PHE A 118 -4.26 0.57 3.41
C PHE A 118 -3.03 0.37 4.26
N HIS A 119 -2.96 1.07 5.37
CA HIS A 119 -1.83 1.03 6.30
C HIS A 119 -2.35 0.85 7.72
N SER A 120 -1.90 -0.18 8.40
CA SER A 120 -2.24 -0.37 9.81
C SER A 120 -1.05 -0.13 10.72
N GLY A 121 -1.27 -0.25 12.01
CA GLY A 121 -0.24 -0.15 13.03
C GLY A 121 -0.71 -0.79 14.33
N PRO A 122 0.19 -1.20 15.23
CA PRO A 122 -0.18 -1.80 16.50
C PRO A 122 -0.81 -0.75 17.42
N ASN A 123 -1.88 -1.10 18.10
CA ASN A 123 -2.49 -0.26 19.11
C ASN A 123 -3.07 -1.09 20.27
N TRP A 124 -2.52 -0.90 21.47
CA TRP A 124 -2.96 -1.59 22.68
C TRP A 124 -4.41 -1.29 23.08
N GLY A 125 -4.97 -0.18 22.61
CA GLY A 125 -6.37 0.21 22.85
C GLY A 125 -7.38 -0.65 22.09
N GLU A 126 -6.96 -1.32 21.03
CA GLU A 126 -7.84 -2.13 20.21
C GLU A 126 -8.23 -3.46 20.91
N PRO A 127 -9.50 -3.84 20.89
CA PRO A 127 -9.99 -5.04 21.58
C PRO A 127 -9.23 -6.31 21.25
N ILE A 128 -8.80 -6.46 19.99
CA ILE A 128 -8.10 -7.66 19.51
C ILE A 128 -6.74 -7.84 20.18
N TYR A 129 -6.09 -6.75 20.62
CA TYR A 129 -4.77 -6.81 21.23
C TYR A 129 -4.78 -6.79 22.76
N LYS A 130 -5.96 -6.69 23.39
CA LYS A 130 -6.09 -6.66 24.87
C LYS A 130 -5.52 -7.90 25.57
N SER A 131 -5.50 -9.03 24.87
CA SER A 131 -4.88 -10.27 25.38
C SER A 131 -3.36 -10.35 25.18
N CYS A 132 -2.78 -9.47 24.38
CA CYS A 132 -1.34 -9.43 24.14
C CYS A 132 -0.65 -8.71 25.31
N ASN A 133 0.25 -9.41 26.01
CA ASN A 133 0.99 -8.86 27.14
C ASN A 133 2.46 -8.53 26.84
N ARG A 134 2.85 -8.60 25.57
CA ARG A 134 4.20 -8.30 25.07
C ARG A 134 4.11 -7.46 23.81
N PHE A 135 5.03 -6.50 23.67
CA PHE A 135 5.13 -5.66 22.47
C PHE A 135 5.31 -6.52 21.20
N MET A 136 6.19 -7.51 21.25
CA MET A 136 6.44 -8.41 20.12
C MET A 136 5.15 -9.06 19.61
N ALA A 137 4.24 -9.48 20.48
CA ALA A 137 2.97 -10.09 20.06
C ALA A 137 2.03 -9.07 19.38
N ALA A 138 1.90 -7.88 19.97
CA ALA A 138 1.08 -6.81 19.40
C ALA A 138 1.66 -6.28 18.08
N HIS A 139 2.98 -6.14 18.00
CA HIS A 139 3.67 -5.69 16.80
C HIS A 139 3.54 -6.70 15.65
N ALA A 140 3.77 -7.99 15.90
CA ALA A 140 3.67 -9.03 14.89
C ALA A 140 2.26 -9.17 14.27
N LEU A 141 1.21 -8.88 15.04
CA LEU A 141 -0.18 -8.96 14.57
C LEU A 141 -0.73 -7.62 14.09
N GLY A 142 -0.25 -6.52 14.66
CA GLY A 142 -0.86 -5.20 14.53
C GLY A 142 -0.87 -4.64 13.12
N PHE A 143 0.17 -4.90 12.37
CA PHE A 143 0.26 -4.45 10.99
C PHE A 143 -0.50 -5.34 10.00
N SER A 144 -0.69 -6.62 10.31
CA SER A 144 -1.30 -7.57 9.38
C SER A 144 -2.82 -7.66 9.53
N TRP A 145 -3.33 -7.69 10.75
CA TRP A 145 -4.70 -8.12 11.03
C TRP A 145 -5.78 -7.29 10.32
N TYR A 146 -5.70 -5.97 10.41
CA TYR A 146 -6.69 -5.11 9.76
C TYR A 146 -6.58 -5.14 8.24
N ASN A 147 -5.36 -5.25 7.69
CA ASN A 147 -5.17 -5.38 6.26
C ASN A 147 -5.76 -6.70 5.73
N VAL A 148 -5.60 -7.80 6.45
CA VAL A 148 -6.26 -9.08 6.14
C VAL A 148 -7.78 -8.93 6.14
N LEU A 149 -8.35 -8.29 7.17
CA LEU A 149 -9.79 -8.05 7.27
C LEU A 149 -10.31 -7.18 6.12
N HIS A 150 -9.63 -6.06 5.85
CA HIS A 150 -10.08 -5.14 4.79
C HIS A 150 -9.86 -5.72 3.39
N CYS A 151 -8.80 -6.50 3.16
CA CYS A 151 -8.59 -7.22 1.92
C CYS A 151 -9.71 -8.25 1.67
N THR A 152 -10.06 -9.01 2.71
CA THR A 152 -11.19 -9.94 2.66
C THR A 152 -12.47 -9.21 2.24
N ASN A 153 -12.81 -8.15 2.95
CA ASN A 153 -14.01 -7.37 2.67
C ASN A 153 -13.99 -6.71 1.29
N TRP A 154 -12.84 -6.21 0.86
CA TRP A 154 -12.68 -5.63 -0.48
C TRP A 154 -12.95 -6.65 -1.58
N VAL A 155 -12.36 -7.83 -1.46
CA VAL A 155 -12.50 -8.90 -2.46
C VAL A 155 -13.93 -9.45 -2.46
N VAL A 156 -14.42 -9.94 -1.33
CA VAL A 156 -15.71 -10.65 -1.25
C VAL A 156 -16.89 -9.78 -1.67
N ASN A 157 -16.82 -8.47 -1.43
CA ASN A 157 -17.87 -7.54 -1.85
C ASN A 157 -17.68 -6.99 -3.27
N GLY A 158 -16.79 -7.57 -4.06
CA GLY A 158 -16.63 -7.26 -5.48
C GLY A 158 -16.15 -5.85 -5.76
N MET A 159 -15.35 -5.26 -4.85
CA MET A 159 -14.86 -3.89 -5.04
C MET A 159 -13.95 -3.78 -6.28
N GLY A 160 -13.19 -4.84 -6.61
CA GLY A 160 -12.40 -4.91 -7.83
C GLY A 160 -13.23 -4.92 -9.13
N GLU A 161 -14.50 -5.39 -9.06
CA GLU A 161 -15.43 -5.30 -10.19
C GLU A 161 -16.10 -3.92 -10.28
N ARG A 162 -16.34 -3.29 -9.13
CA ARG A 162 -16.93 -1.94 -9.07
C ARG A 162 -15.95 -0.84 -9.48
N PHE A 163 -14.66 -1.04 -9.17
CA PHE A 163 -13.57 -0.10 -9.42
C PHE A 163 -12.35 -0.80 -10.03
N PRO A 164 -12.47 -1.31 -11.28
CA PRO A 164 -11.45 -2.17 -11.89
C PRO A 164 -10.15 -1.43 -12.22
N LYS A 165 -10.16 -0.11 -12.24
CA LYS A 165 -8.99 0.73 -12.55
C LYS A 165 -8.41 1.40 -11.30
N LEU A 166 -8.99 1.19 -10.12
CA LEU A 166 -8.47 1.73 -8.86
C LEU A 166 -7.38 0.80 -8.32
N PRO A 167 -6.10 1.20 -8.37
CA PRO A 167 -5.04 0.40 -7.79
C PRO A 167 -5.14 0.40 -6.26
N VAL A 168 -4.99 -0.77 -5.65
CA VAL A 168 -5.00 -0.94 -4.18
C VAL A 168 -3.64 -1.46 -3.73
N ILE A 169 -3.08 -0.84 -2.67
CA ILE A 169 -1.82 -1.27 -2.04
C ILE A 169 -2.06 -1.62 -0.58
N TRP A 170 -1.52 -2.76 -0.15
CA TRP A 170 -1.44 -3.19 1.23
C TRP A 170 -0.06 -2.87 1.78
N ILE A 171 0.00 -1.93 2.75
CA ILE A 171 1.25 -1.36 3.25
C ILE A 171 1.58 -1.97 4.61
N GLU A 172 2.87 -2.31 4.81
CA GLU A 172 3.48 -2.67 6.10
C GLU A 172 2.72 -3.76 6.86
N SER A 173 2.35 -4.85 6.16
CA SER A 173 1.55 -5.91 6.75
C SER A 173 2.15 -7.32 6.63
N GLY A 174 3.40 -7.41 6.20
CA GLY A 174 4.01 -8.69 5.84
C GLY A 174 3.42 -9.28 4.56
N LEU A 175 3.92 -10.41 4.14
CA LEU A 175 3.52 -11.06 2.88
C LEU A 175 2.96 -12.47 3.09
N ALA A 176 3.33 -13.17 4.16
CA ALA A 176 2.96 -14.57 4.37
C ALA A 176 1.44 -14.79 4.54
N TRP A 177 0.69 -13.77 4.93
CA TRP A 177 -0.77 -13.86 5.01
C TRP A 177 -1.45 -13.91 3.63
N VAL A 178 -0.80 -13.41 2.58
CA VAL A 178 -1.39 -13.33 1.24
C VAL A 178 -1.71 -14.71 0.67
N PRO A 179 -0.78 -15.70 0.61
CA PRO A 179 -1.09 -17.06 0.17
C PRO A 179 -2.13 -17.76 1.05
N PHE A 180 -2.08 -17.53 2.36
CA PHE A 180 -3.08 -18.05 3.29
C PHE A 180 -4.49 -17.57 2.90
N LEU A 181 -4.65 -16.25 2.74
CA LEU A 181 -5.95 -15.66 2.44
C LEU A 181 -6.45 -16.04 1.04
N MET A 182 -5.57 -16.08 0.04
CA MET A 182 -5.92 -16.55 -1.32
C MET A 182 -6.55 -17.93 -1.29
N GLN A 183 -5.91 -18.89 -0.61
CA GLN A 183 -6.40 -20.28 -0.54
C GLN A 183 -7.70 -20.37 0.26
N ARG A 184 -7.80 -19.63 1.39
CA ARG A 184 -9.00 -19.63 2.22
C ARG A 184 -10.21 -19.06 1.48
N LEU A 185 -10.06 -17.91 0.84
CA LEU A 185 -11.16 -17.28 0.11
C LEU A 185 -11.57 -18.07 -1.13
N ASP A 186 -10.64 -18.66 -1.86
CA ASP A 186 -10.96 -19.52 -3.00
C ASP A 186 -11.78 -20.76 -2.55
N HIS A 187 -11.37 -21.37 -1.43
CA HIS A 187 -12.12 -22.52 -0.87
C HIS A 187 -13.55 -22.13 -0.48
N GLU A 188 -13.72 -21.05 0.28
CA GLU A 188 -15.05 -20.59 0.71
C GLU A 188 -15.93 -20.18 -0.50
N TYR A 189 -15.33 -19.49 -1.47
CA TYR A 189 -16.03 -19.09 -2.70
C TYR A 189 -16.52 -20.28 -3.51
N MET A 190 -15.72 -21.35 -3.63
CA MET A 190 -16.16 -22.57 -4.32
C MET A 190 -17.32 -23.29 -3.63
N LEU A 191 -17.44 -23.14 -2.31
CA LEU A 191 -18.56 -23.72 -1.53
C LEU A 191 -19.82 -22.84 -1.58
N ARG A 192 -19.66 -21.50 -1.65
CA ARG A 192 -20.75 -20.53 -1.49
C ARG A 192 -20.65 -19.35 -2.47
N PRO A 193 -20.60 -19.60 -3.78
CA PRO A 193 -20.42 -18.51 -4.74
C PRO A 193 -21.57 -17.49 -4.72
N SER A 194 -22.76 -17.91 -4.28
CA SER A 194 -23.93 -17.02 -4.15
C SER A 194 -23.78 -15.91 -3.11
N GLU A 195 -22.87 -16.07 -2.13
CA GLU A 195 -22.59 -15.02 -1.13
C GLU A 195 -21.71 -13.90 -1.69
N ALA A 196 -21.03 -14.11 -2.83
CA ALA A 196 -20.20 -13.10 -3.50
C ALA A 196 -20.63 -12.91 -4.97
N PRO A 197 -21.88 -12.48 -5.23
CA PRO A 197 -22.48 -12.49 -6.58
C PRO A 197 -21.84 -11.53 -7.57
N LEU A 198 -21.04 -10.59 -7.12
CA LEU A 198 -20.33 -9.64 -8.00
C LEU A 198 -19.03 -10.22 -8.56
N LEU A 199 -18.47 -11.27 -7.98
CA LEU A 199 -17.22 -11.85 -8.43
C LEU A 199 -17.38 -12.58 -9.76
N LYS A 200 -16.49 -12.32 -10.71
CA LYS A 200 -16.42 -12.99 -12.02
C LYS A 200 -15.27 -13.97 -12.14
N LYS A 201 -14.35 -13.95 -11.18
CA LYS A 201 -13.18 -14.82 -11.10
C LYS A 201 -12.95 -15.20 -9.62
N LYS A 202 -11.99 -16.07 -9.36
CA LYS A 202 -11.66 -16.49 -8.00
C LYS A 202 -11.15 -15.31 -7.16
N PRO A 203 -11.40 -15.29 -5.85
CA PRO A 203 -10.84 -14.29 -4.93
C PRO A 203 -9.32 -14.09 -5.09
N SER A 204 -8.56 -15.18 -5.23
CA SER A 204 -7.11 -15.11 -5.43
C SER A 204 -6.70 -14.33 -6.69
N ASP A 205 -7.51 -14.35 -7.74
CA ASP A 205 -7.20 -13.62 -8.98
C ASP A 205 -7.36 -12.11 -8.79
N TYR A 206 -8.32 -11.64 -7.96
CA TYR A 206 -8.40 -10.23 -7.58
C TYR A 206 -7.23 -9.82 -6.69
N MET A 207 -6.80 -10.69 -5.77
CA MET A 207 -5.65 -10.41 -4.92
C MET A 207 -4.34 -10.31 -5.72
N ARG A 208 -4.19 -11.07 -6.83
CA ARG A 208 -3.05 -10.96 -7.75
C ARG A 208 -3.01 -9.66 -8.54
N ASP A 209 -4.13 -8.95 -8.65
CA ASP A 209 -4.20 -7.63 -9.29
C ASP A 209 -3.88 -6.47 -8.33
N MET A 210 -3.77 -6.74 -7.02
CA MET A 210 -3.42 -5.76 -5.99
C MET A 210 -1.91 -5.63 -5.82
N TYR A 211 -1.49 -4.56 -5.15
CA TYR A 211 -0.09 -4.29 -4.83
C TYR A 211 0.19 -4.48 -3.35
N TYR A 212 1.45 -4.76 -3.04
CA TYR A 212 1.92 -5.03 -1.68
C TYR A 212 3.27 -4.35 -1.45
N SER A 213 3.52 -3.84 -0.25
CA SER A 213 4.86 -3.37 0.13
C SER A 213 5.68 -4.50 0.74
N SER A 214 6.99 -4.48 0.52
CA SER A 214 7.85 -5.57 0.96
C SER A 214 8.13 -5.58 2.47
N GLN A 215 8.16 -4.44 3.12
CA GLN A 215 8.49 -4.36 4.55
C GLN A 215 7.19 -4.43 5.41
N PRO A 216 7.20 -5.17 6.55
CA PRO A 216 8.21 -6.16 6.94
C PRO A 216 8.09 -7.45 6.13
N MET A 217 9.20 -8.10 5.83
CA MET A 217 9.22 -9.31 5.02
C MET A 217 9.69 -10.51 5.85
N GLU A 218 8.92 -11.61 5.82
CA GLU A 218 9.21 -12.84 6.55
C GLU A 218 10.28 -13.67 5.80
N ILE A 219 11.55 -13.35 6.00
CA ILE A 219 12.69 -13.93 5.27
C ILE A 219 13.34 -15.14 5.97
N GLN A 220 12.75 -15.67 7.03
CA GLN A 220 13.34 -16.76 7.81
C GLN A 220 13.33 -18.10 7.07
N ASP A 221 12.43 -18.29 6.11
CA ASP A 221 12.36 -19.46 5.26
C ASP A 221 12.20 -19.04 3.78
N TYR A 222 13.26 -19.25 3.00
CA TYR A 222 13.26 -18.88 1.58
C TYR A 222 12.28 -19.69 0.74
N GLY A 223 12.00 -20.94 1.10
CA GLY A 223 11.03 -21.77 0.37
C GLY A 223 9.60 -21.24 0.54
N ALA A 224 9.23 -20.86 1.76
CA ALA A 224 7.95 -20.22 2.04
C ALA A 224 7.83 -18.87 1.33
N MET A 225 8.91 -18.08 1.33
CA MET A 225 8.97 -16.78 0.66
C MET A 225 8.85 -16.91 -0.86
N GLU A 226 9.58 -17.82 -1.48
CA GLU A 226 9.49 -18.10 -2.93
C GLU A 226 8.07 -18.52 -3.33
N CYS A 227 7.44 -19.40 -2.54
CA CYS A 227 6.05 -19.77 -2.74
C CYS A 227 5.11 -18.55 -2.65
N THR A 228 5.29 -17.69 -1.66
CA THR A 228 4.55 -16.45 -1.47
C THR A 228 4.67 -15.53 -2.69
N PHE A 229 5.90 -15.27 -3.12
CA PHE A 229 6.17 -14.40 -4.28
C PHE A 229 5.53 -14.93 -5.57
N ARG A 230 5.62 -16.23 -5.80
CA ARG A 230 4.98 -16.88 -6.95
C ARG A 230 3.46 -16.74 -6.90
N MET A 231 2.83 -16.99 -5.74
CA MET A 231 1.37 -16.95 -5.60
C MET A 231 0.80 -15.55 -5.78
N MET A 232 1.48 -14.52 -5.32
CA MET A 232 1.03 -13.13 -5.39
C MET A 232 1.51 -12.35 -6.63
N ASN A 233 2.22 -13.00 -7.57
CA ASN A 233 2.85 -12.34 -8.71
C ASN A 233 3.81 -11.21 -8.29
N ALA A 234 4.66 -11.46 -7.29
CA ALA A 234 5.53 -10.44 -6.69
C ALA A 234 6.39 -9.68 -7.72
N GLU A 235 6.81 -10.32 -8.81
CA GLU A 235 7.57 -9.67 -9.88
C GLU A 235 6.93 -8.38 -10.38
N THR A 236 5.60 -8.32 -10.42
CA THR A 236 4.84 -7.18 -10.97
C THR A 236 3.97 -6.45 -9.94
N GLN A 237 3.73 -7.06 -8.78
CA GLN A 237 2.80 -6.56 -7.76
C GLN A 237 3.47 -6.15 -6.45
N LEU A 238 4.73 -6.53 -6.23
CA LEU A 238 5.48 -6.14 -5.05
C LEU A 238 6.23 -4.82 -5.29
N LEU A 239 6.17 -3.94 -4.29
CA LEU A 239 6.91 -2.69 -4.23
C LEU A 239 7.91 -2.77 -3.08
N TYR A 240 9.17 -2.48 -3.37
CA TYR A 240 10.16 -2.31 -2.30
C TYR A 240 9.75 -1.17 -1.38
N ALA A 241 9.76 -1.42 -0.08
CA ALA A 241 9.60 -0.45 0.98
C ALA A 241 10.72 -0.61 1.99
N SER A 242 11.26 0.50 2.46
CA SER A 242 12.33 0.50 3.45
C SER A 242 11.85 0.64 4.87
N ASP A 243 10.73 1.30 5.07
CA ASP A 243 10.24 1.74 6.37
C ASP A 243 11.21 2.66 7.14
N TYR A 244 12.18 3.27 6.44
CA TYR A 244 13.12 4.20 7.06
C TYR A 244 12.38 5.46 7.56
N PRO A 245 12.63 5.95 8.80
CA PRO A 245 13.73 5.61 9.72
C PRO A 245 13.31 4.73 10.93
N HIS A 246 12.34 3.85 10.78
CA HIS A 246 11.96 2.94 11.86
C HIS A 246 13.12 2.00 12.23
N TRP A 247 13.08 1.42 13.43
CA TRP A 247 14.19 0.61 13.99
C TRP A 247 14.43 -0.72 13.24
N ASP A 248 13.42 -1.21 12.53
CA ASP A 248 13.40 -2.46 11.77
C ASP A 248 13.37 -2.23 10.26
N PHE A 249 13.90 -1.09 9.80
CA PHE A 249 13.92 -0.74 8.38
C PHE A 249 14.73 -1.74 7.53
N ASP A 250 14.25 -1.94 6.30
CA ASP A 250 14.89 -2.81 5.32
C ASP A 250 15.79 -2.04 4.34
N LEU A 251 16.97 -2.63 4.07
CA LEU A 251 17.85 -2.18 3.00
C LEU A 251 17.39 -2.72 1.63
N PRO A 252 17.76 -2.07 0.50
CA PRO A 252 17.49 -2.64 -0.83
C PRO A 252 18.04 -4.06 -1.05
N SER A 253 19.09 -4.43 -0.33
CA SER A 253 19.68 -5.78 -0.34
C SER A 253 18.70 -6.86 0.13
N THR A 254 17.71 -6.52 0.97
CA THR A 254 16.66 -7.47 1.38
C THR A 254 15.92 -8.07 0.16
N ILE A 255 15.80 -7.33 -0.93
CA ILE A 255 15.27 -7.83 -2.21
C ILE A 255 16.38 -8.32 -3.12
N TYR A 256 17.48 -7.55 -3.23
CA TYR A 256 18.55 -7.83 -4.19
C TYR A 256 19.22 -9.17 -3.92
N ASP A 257 19.40 -9.54 -2.67
CA ASP A 257 20.09 -10.78 -2.25
C ASP A 257 19.19 -12.03 -2.25
N LEU A 258 17.90 -11.91 -2.60
CA LEU A 258 17.03 -13.09 -2.70
C LEU A 258 17.46 -14.01 -3.84
N PRO A 259 17.85 -15.27 -3.54
CA PRO A 259 18.48 -16.14 -4.52
C PRO A 259 17.53 -16.70 -5.58
N PHE A 260 16.23 -16.67 -5.31
CA PHE A 260 15.20 -17.20 -6.20
C PHE A 260 14.63 -16.16 -7.18
N LEU A 261 15.03 -14.89 -7.08
CA LEU A 261 14.57 -13.84 -7.98
C LEU A 261 15.47 -13.73 -9.22
N SER A 262 14.84 -13.63 -10.39
CA SER A 262 15.52 -13.20 -11.62
C SER A 262 15.94 -11.73 -11.51
N GLU A 263 16.96 -11.33 -12.28
CA GLU A 263 17.38 -9.92 -12.35
C GLU A 263 16.21 -9.00 -12.76
N LYS A 264 15.37 -9.45 -13.69
CA LYS A 264 14.15 -8.73 -14.09
C LYS A 264 13.19 -8.53 -12.90
N ALA A 265 12.96 -9.56 -12.09
CA ALA A 265 12.10 -9.47 -10.92
C ALA A 265 12.67 -8.50 -9.89
N LYS A 266 13.99 -8.55 -9.61
CA LYS A 266 14.69 -7.61 -8.72
C LYS A 266 14.51 -6.17 -9.19
N HIS A 267 14.76 -5.88 -10.47
CA HIS A 267 14.57 -4.54 -11.03
C HIS A 267 13.12 -4.04 -10.92
N ASN A 268 12.16 -4.92 -11.18
CA ASN A 268 10.75 -4.56 -11.06
C ASN A 268 10.37 -4.23 -9.61
N ILE A 269 10.71 -5.08 -8.66
CA ILE A 269 10.37 -4.91 -7.24
C ILE A 269 11.08 -3.68 -6.66
N LEU A 270 12.36 -3.49 -6.95
CA LEU A 270 13.16 -2.36 -6.43
C LEU A 270 12.76 -0.99 -6.99
N GLY A 271 12.04 -0.93 -8.11
CA GLY A 271 11.63 0.37 -8.62
C GLY A 271 10.69 0.36 -9.83
N GLY A 272 10.78 -0.64 -10.71
CA GLY A 272 10.00 -0.67 -11.95
C GLY A 272 8.49 -0.69 -11.71
N THR A 273 8.02 -1.45 -10.73
CA THR A 273 6.60 -1.52 -10.35
C THR A 273 6.11 -0.18 -9.81
N ALA A 274 6.85 0.43 -8.88
CA ALA A 274 6.53 1.75 -8.34
C ALA A 274 6.53 2.83 -9.44
N ALA A 275 7.53 2.80 -10.34
CA ALA A 275 7.63 3.75 -11.43
C ALA A 275 6.40 3.70 -12.38
N ARG A 276 5.91 2.51 -12.68
CA ARG A 276 4.69 2.34 -13.50
C ARG A 276 3.45 2.82 -12.73
N LEU A 277 3.30 2.37 -11.49
CA LEU A 277 2.12 2.64 -10.67
C LEU A 277 1.92 4.13 -10.39
N PHE A 278 2.99 4.80 -9.97
CA PHE A 278 2.97 6.23 -9.62
C PHE A 278 3.35 7.15 -10.78
N LYS A 279 3.56 6.60 -11.98
CA LYS A 279 3.95 7.36 -13.19
C LYS A 279 5.16 8.25 -12.94
N LEU A 280 6.19 7.71 -12.28
CA LEU A 280 7.37 8.47 -11.89
C LEU A 280 8.17 8.88 -13.13
N PRO A 281 8.59 10.16 -13.25
CA PRO A 281 9.39 10.61 -14.36
C PRO A 281 10.84 10.13 -14.25
N PRO A 282 11.57 9.96 -15.37
CA PRO A 282 12.99 9.61 -15.35
C PRO A 282 13.82 10.75 -14.75
N ARG A 283 14.79 10.42 -13.89
CA ARG A 283 15.67 11.38 -13.21
C ARG A 283 17.02 11.59 -13.89
N ASN A 284 17.45 10.65 -14.70
CA ASN A 284 18.74 10.69 -15.40
C ASN A 284 18.60 10.22 -16.85
N ASP A 285 19.65 10.41 -17.64
CA ASP A 285 19.60 10.10 -19.06
C ASP A 285 19.48 8.60 -19.34
N LYS A 286 20.10 7.76 -18.51
CA LYS A 286 19.94 6.30 -18.60
C LYS A 286 18.48 5.88 -18.39
N GLN A 287 17.79 6.44 -17.42
CA GLN A 287 16.37 6.19 -17.20
C GLN A 287 15.50 6.71 -18.37
N LYS A 288 15.86 7.85 -18.98
CA LYS A 288 15.20 8.36 -20.19
C LYS A 288 15.37 7.41 -21.38
N GLU A 289 16.57 6.87 -21.57
CA GLU A 289 16.86 5.88 -22.60
C GLU A 289 16.09 4.58 -22.35
N ASN A 290 16.08 4.09 -21.10
CA ASN A 290 15.35 2.91 -20.71
C ASN A 290 13.83 3.07 -20.95
N LEU A 291 13.27 4.23 -20.61
CA LEU A 291 11.87 4.53 -20.86
C LEU A 291 11.56 4.51 -22.37
N LYS A 292 12.43 5.08 -23.21
CA LYS A 292 12.26 5.05 -24.67
C LYS A 292 12.40 3.64 -25.26
N LYS A 293 13.37 2.86 -24.76
CA LYS A 293 13.73 1.57 -25.33
C LYS A 293 12.81 0.44 -24.83
N PHE A 294 12.40 0.49 -23.57
CA PHE A 294 11.73 -0.60 -22.89
C PHE A 294 10.35 -0.23 -22.33
N GLY A 295 9.94 1.05 -22.43
CA GLY A 295 8.71 1.55 -21.77
C GLY A 295 8.77 1.52 -20.25
N ASN A 296 9.96 1.38 -19.67
CA ASN A 296 10.20 1.27 -18.23
C ASN A 296 11.46 2.04 -17.83
N LEU A 297 11.49 2.62 -16.62
CA LEU A 297 12.66 3.34 -16.08
C LEU A 297 13.80 2.37 -15.69
N ALA A 298 13.49 1.16 -15.29
CA ALA A 298 14.48 0.14 -14.99
C ALA A 298 14.88 -0.61 -16.25
N ALA A 299 16.18 -0.63 -16.57
CA ALA A 299 16.68 -1.53 -17.61
C ALA A 299 16.49 -2.97 -17.13
N VAL A 300 15.74 -3.73 -17.89
CA VAL A 300 15.78 -5.18 -17.76
C VAL A 300 17.07 -5.59 -18.45
N ALA A 301 18.06 -6.10 -17.70
CA ALA A 301 19.16 -6.81 -18.30
C ALA A 301 18.56 -7.97 -19.11
N ALA A 302 18.85 -7.98 -20.40
CA ALA A 302 18.42 -9.04 -21.30
C ALA A 302 19.16 -10.35 -20.96
#